data_f772500fb75392a55c10894ada6f377a
#
_entry.id   f772500fb75392a55c10894ada6f377a
#
_cell.length_a   1.000
_cell.length_b   1.000
_cell.length_c   1.000
_cell.angle_alpha   90.00
_cell.angle_beta   90.00
_cell.angle_gamma   90.00
#
_symmetry.space_group_name_H-M   'P 1'
#
loop_
_entity.id
_entity.type
_entity.pdbx_description
1 polymer ?
#
loop_
_entity_poly.entity_id
_entity_poly.type
_entity_poly.pdbx_seq_one_letter_code
_entity_poly.pdbx_strand_id
1 'polypeptide(L)'
;MIVVTGATGNVGRPLVRALAEAGEEVTAVSRRPADVPEGVRHVQADVAEPETLKPALEGADALFWMVVDNRDLNGRLLDLAKAGGVRRVVLLSSQGARTRPENPSHAPLRAMEEVVRESGLPWTILRPGGFASNAYAWAESIRTRRVAAAPFADVALPFIDPSDIGEVAARALTDAAHEGHAYVLTGPEPSTPRQRAAAIGDALGEPVRFVEQTREEARAQMLTFMPEPVVDGTLDILGEPLPEEQQVSPDVERVLGRAPRTFAEWAVRNVAAFR
;
A
#
# COMPACT_ATOMS: atom_id res chain seq x y z
N MET A 1 13.94 -15.71 -9.24
CA MET A 1 14.25 -14.59 -8.34
C MET A 1 13.20 -13.49 -8.48
N ILE A 2 12.67 -12.97 -7.37
CA ILE A 2 11.64 -11.92 -7.32
C ILE A 2 12.24 -10.63 -6.75
N VAL A 3 12.09 -9.52 -7.48
CA VAL A 3 12.54 -8.20 -7.01
C VAL A 3 11.37 -7.44 -6.39
N VAL A 4 11.56 -6.93 -5.17
CA VAL A 4 10.57 -6.14 -4.44
C VAL A 4 11.09 -4.73 -4.23
N THR A 5 10.54 -3.73 -4.95
CA THR A 5 10.83 -2.32 -4.70
C THR A 5 10.04 -1.81 -3.50
N GLY A 6 10.58 -0.81 -2.77
CA GLY A 6 9.97 -0.32 -1.54
C GLY A 6 9.90 -1.37 -0.43
N ALA A 7 10.84 -2.29 -0.40
CA ALA A 7 10.86 -3.47 0.48
C ALA A 7 10.77 -3.14 1.99
N THR A 8 11.14 -1.94 2.40
CA THR A 8 11.08 -1.48 3.80
C THR A 8 9.79 -0.75 4.17
N GLY A 9 8.88 -0.58 3.20
CA GLY A 9 7.60 0.10 3.39
C GLY A 9 6.51 -0.77 4.02
N ASN A 10 5.33 -0.16 4.22
CA ASN A 10 4.18 -0.82 4.87
C ASN A 10 3.70 -2.08 4.14
N VAL A 11 3.77 -2.11 2.81
CA VAL A 11 3.42 -3.27 1.97
C VAL A 11 4.65 -4.13 1.68
N GLY A 12 5.81 -3.50 1.42
CA GLY A 12 7.02 -4.23 1.03
C GLY A 12 7.52 -5.19 2.11
N ARG A 13 7.53 -4.78 3.40
CA ARG A 13 7.98 -5.65 4.49
C ARG A 13 7.17 -6.95 4.62
N PRO A 14 5.82 -6.91 4.70
CA PRO A 14 5.03 -8.13 4.73
C PRO A 14 5.14 -8.94 3.43
N LEU A 15 5.27 -8.31 2.28
CA LEU A 15 5.49 -9.00 1.00
C LEU A 15 6.82 -9.77 1.00
N VAL A 16 7.93 -9.12 1.36
CA VAL A 16 9.25 -9.77 1.44
C VAL A 16 9.21 -10.95 2.39
N ARG A 17 8.56 -10.80 3.55
CA ARG A 17 8.39 -11.90 4.52
C ARG A 17 7.58 -13.04 3.92
N ALA A 18 6.42 -12.77 3.32
CA ALA A 18 5.56 -13.80 2.75
C ALA A 18 6.27 -14.59 1.63
N LEU A 19 7.03 -13.92 0.78
CA LEU A 19 7.83 -14.57 -0.26
C LEU A 19 8.96 -15.44 0.32
N ALA A 20 9.69 -14.92 1.33
CA ALA A 20 10.75 -15.67 1.99
C ALA A 20 10.22 -16.92 2.72
N GLU A 21 9.08 -16.80 3.43
CA GLU A 21 8.41 -17.92 4.10
C GLU A 21 7.89 -18.97 3.09
N ALA A 22 7.56 -18.54 1.87
CA ALA A 22 7.20 -19.45 0.77
C ALA A 22 8.43 -20.11 0.10
N GLY A 23 9.64 -19.76 0.50
CA GLY A 23 10.88 -20.31 -0.06
C GLY A 23 11.30 -19.70 -1.39
N GLU A 24 10.76 -18.53 -1.73
CA GLU A 24 11.10 -17.81 -2.96
C GLU A 24 12.47 -17.12 -2.84
N GLU A 25 13.21 -17.05 -3.95
CA GLU A 25 14.43 -16.25 -4.03
C GLU A 25 14.07 -14.76 -4.19
N VAL A 26 14.37 -13.95 -3.16
CA VAL A 26 13.91 -12.55 -3.08
C VAL A 26 15.09 -11.58 -3.05
N THR A 27 15.00 -10.53 -3.89
CA THR A 27 15.86 -9.34 -3.81
C THR A 27 15.00 -8.15 -3.33
N ALA A 28 15.26 -7.72 -2.09
CA ALA A 28 14.64 -6.57 -1.46
C ALA A 28 15.36 -5.28 -1.82
N VAL A 29 14.65 -4.32 -2.41
CA VAL A 29 15.22 -3.02 -2.84
C VAL A 29 14.68 -1.91 -1.96
N SER A 30 15.60 -1.10 -1.40
CA SER A 30 15.26 0.11 -0.66
C SER A 30 16.37 1.17 -0.78
N ARG A 31 16.00 2.44 -0.54
CA ARG A 31 16.94 3.58 -0.64
C ARG A 31 18.01 3.62 0.45
N ARG A 32 17.79 2.94 1.55
CA ARG A 32 18.72 2.87 2.70
C ARG A 32 19.00 1.41 3.02
N PRO A 33 20.17 1.11 3.61
CA PRO A 33 20.41 -0.22 4.18
C PRO A 33 19.29 -0.60 5.15
N ALA A 34 18.89 -1.85 5.11
CA ALA A 34 17.83 -2.36 5.96
C ALA A 34 18.07 -3.83 6.32
N ASP A 35 17.63 -4.20 7.52
CA ASP A 35 17.55 -5.60 7.91
C ASP A 35 16.42 -6.29 7.14
N VAL A 36 16.74 -7.41 6.53
CA VAL A 36 15.83 -8.25 5.76
C VAL A 36 15.82 -9.67 6.34
N PRO A 37 14.79 -10.48 6.08
CA PRO A 37 14.78 -11.89 6.51
C PRO A 37 16.01 -12.66 6.02
N GLU A 38 16.38 -13.70 6.76
CA GLU A 38 17.46 -14.60 6.36
C GLU A 38 17.19 -15.20 4.97
N GLY A 39 18.23 -15.27 4.13
CA GLY A 39 18.13 -15.74 2.76
C GLY A 39 17.64 -14.69 1.75
N VAL A 40 17.18 -13.54 2.18
CA VAL A 40 16.80 -12.43 1.29
C VAL A 40 18.02 -11.57 0.96
N ARG A 41 18.25 -11.33 -0.33
CA ARG A 41 19.27 -10.39 -0.79
C ARG A 41 18.76 -8.96 -0.65
N HIS A 42 19.55 -8.07 -0.03
CA HIS A 42 19.24 -6.63 -0.01
C HIS A 42 20.09 -5.88 -1.04
N VAL A 43 19.46 -4.98 -1.79
CA VAL A 43 20.12 -4.07 -2.73
C VAL A 43 19.69 -2.63 -2.41
N GLN A 44 20.68 -1.76 -2.19
CA GLN A 44 20.41 -0.34 -2.03
C GLN A 44 20.28 0.31 -3.41
N ALA A 45 19.08 0.79 -3.74
CA ALA A 45 18.78 1.48 -4.99
C ALA A 45 17.57 2.41 -4.84
N ASP A 46 17.47 3.38 -5.76
CA ASP A 46 16.34 4.32 -5.80
C ASP A 46 15.56 4.15 -7.12
N VAL A 47 14.26 3.92 -7.02
CA VAL A 47 13.37 3.84 -8.18
C VAL A 47 13.28 5.16 -8.97
N ALA A 48 13.62 6.29 -8.34
CA ALA A 48 13.77 7.58 -9.02
C ALA A 48 15.06 7.67 -9.87
N GLU A 49 15.98 6.74 -9.67
CA GLU A 49 17.24 6.58 -10.43
C GLU A 49 17.31 5.17 -11.02
N PRO A 50 16.55 4.87 -12.11
CA PRO A 50 16.35 3.50 -12.62
C PRO A 50 17.63 2.69 -12.86
N GLU A 51 18.71 3.34 -13.24
CA GLU A 51 20.00 2.68 -13.50
C GLU A 51 20.59 2.00 -12.24
N THR A 52 20.24 2.51 -11.04
CA THR A 52 20.68 1.92 -9.77
C THR A 52 20.04 0.56 -9.50
N LEU A 53 18.92 0.24 -10.19
CA LEU A 53 18.23 -1.03 -10.05
C LEU A 53 18.83 -2.17 -10.90
N LYS A 54 19.68 -1.86 -11.88
CA LYS A 54 20.26 -2.89 -12.76
C LYS A 54 20.80 -4.11 -12.00
N PRO A 55 21.61 -3.96 -10.91
CA PRO A 55 22.14 -5.12 -10.19
C PRO A 55 21.06 -5.96 -9.48
N ALA A 56 19.90 -5.35 -9.17
CA ALA A 56 18.78 -6.05 -8.57
C ALA A 56 17.92 -6.78 -9.62
N LEU A 57 17.86 -6.23 -10.84
CA LEU A 57 17.01 -6.74 -11.92
C LEU A 57 17.69 -7.86 -12.74
N GLU A 58 19.00 -7.97 -12.69
CA GLU A 58 19.77 -8.99 -13.43
C GLU A 58 19.38 -10.40 -12.99
N GLY A 59 18.83 -11.19 -13.91
CA GLY A 59 18.32 -12.54 -13.66
C GLY A 59 16.98 -12.59 -12.90
N ALA A 60 16.27 -11.46 -12.76
CA ALA A 60 14.96 -11.43 -12.12
C ALA A 60 13.87 -12.01 -13.03
N ASP A 61 12.96 -12.78 -12.45
CA ASP A 61 11.76 -13.34 -13.13
C ASP A 61 10.54 -12.47 -12.94
N ALA A 62 10.38 -11.84 -11.76
CA ALA A 62 9.22 -11.05 -11.42
C ALA A 62 9.61 -9.78 -10.65
N LEU A 63 8.79 -8.73 -10.84
CA LEU A 63 8.98 -7.42 -10.21
C LEU A 63 7.71 -6.98 -9.49
N PHE A 64 7.82 -6.71 -8.18
CA PHE A 64 6.85 -5.88 -7.47
C PHE A 64 7.25 -4.43 -7.57
N TRP A 65 6.31 -3.61 -8.05
CA TRP A 65 6.60 -2.24 -8.38
C TRP A 65 5.72 -1.25 -7.65
N MET A 66 6.38 -0.26 -7.03
CA MET A 66 5.75 0.94 -6.50
C MET A 66 5.92 2.10 -7.48
N VAL A 67 4.89 2.91 -7.62
CA VAL A 67 4.85 4.06 -8.56
C VAL A 67 5.87 5.13 -8.19
N VAL A 68 6.53 5.68 -9.21
CA VAL A 68 7.27 6.95 -9.16
C VAL A 68 6.45 7.98 -9.94
N ASP A 69 6.32 9.18 -9.41
CA ASP A 69 5.58 10.27 -10.08
C ASP A 69 6.39 10.85 -11.25
N ASN A 70 6.71 9.98 -12.21
CA ASN A 70 7.37 10.38 -13.47
C ASN A 70 7.19 9.27 -14.52
N ARG A 71 6.41 9.54 -15.57
CA ARG A 71 6.08 8.55 -16.63
C ARG A 71 7.33 8.05 -17.36
N ASP A 72 8.27 8.93 -17.68
CA ASP A 72 9.47 8.57 -18.45
C ASP A 72 10.41 7.66 -17.62
N LEU A 73 10.56 7.96 -16.32
CA LEU A 73 11.33 7.10 -15.42
C LEU A 73 10.68 5.73 -15.27
N ASN A 74 9.36 5.67 -15.22
CA ASN A 74 8.61 4.43 -15.14
C ASN A 74 8.80 3.57 -16.41
N GLY A 75 8.72 4.16 -17.60
CA GLY A 75 8.98 3.47 -18.87
C GLY A 75 10.41 2.90 -18.91
N ARG A 76 11.40 3.73 -18.54
CA ARG A 76 12.81 3.31 -18.49
C ARG A 76 13.07 2.19 -17.50
N LEU A 77 12.45 2.23 -16.31
CA LEU A 77 12.58 1.16 -15.33
C LEU A 77 12.02 -0.16 -15.88
N LEU A 78 10.87 -0.09 -16.58
CA LEU A 78 10.27 -1.28 -17.18
C LEU A 78 11.16 -1.88 -18.29
N ASP A 79 11.80 -1.03 -19.10
CA ASP A 79 12.76 -1.50 -20.11
C ASP A 79 13.98 -2.16 -19.47
N LEU A 80 14.50 -1.61 -18.36
CA LEU A 80 15.58 -2.22 -17.60
C LEU A 80 15.13 -3.55 -16.97
N ALA A 81 13.90 -3.62 -16.45
CA ALA A 81 13.37 -4.86 -15.90
C ALA A 81 13.27 -5.97 -16.97
N LYS A 82 12.78 -5.64 -18.17
CA LYS A 82 12.76 -6.58 -19.31
C LYS A 82 14.16 -7.03 -19.71
N ALA A 83 15.09 -6.08 -19.83
CA ALA A 83 16.48 -6.38 -20.18
C ALA A 83 17.17 -7.26 -19.12
N GLY A 84 16.77 -7.13 -17.84
CA GLY A 84 17.24 -7.95 -16.72
C GLY A 84 16.66 -9.36 -16.68
N GLY A 85 15.60 -9.64 -17.45
CA GLY A 85 14.95 -10.95 -17.51
C GLY A 85 13.55 -11.02 -16.90
N VAL A 86 13.01 -9.90 -16.38
CA VAL A 86 11.66 -9.86 -15.77
C VAL A 86 10.61 -10.26 -16.80
N ARG A 87 9.79 -11.23 -16.41
CA ARG A 87 8.71 -11.81 -17.22
C ARG A 87 7.32 -11.53 -16.66
N ARG A 88 7.22 -10.94 -15.45
CA ARG A 88 5.96 -10.61 -14.78
C ARG A 88 6.13 -9.38 -13.91
N VAL A 89 5.10 -8.52 -13.90
CA VAL A 89 5.06 -7.31 -13.07
C VAL A 89 3.80 -7.31 -12.21
N VAL A 90 3.94 -7.01 -10.92
CA VAL A 90 2.85 -6.69 -10.01
C VAL A 90 2.97 -5.23 -9.59
N LEU A 91 2.00 -4.42 -9.98
CA LEU A 91 1.98 -2.99 -9.72
C LEU A 91 1.12 -2.68 -8.48
N LEU A 92 1.67 -1.93 -7.53
CA LEU A 92 0.89 -1.31 -6.47
C LEU A 92 0.32 0.04 -6.95
N SER A 93 -0.96 0.07 -7.26
CA SER A 93 -1.75 1.24 -7.63
C SER A 93 -2.63 1.70 -6.45
N SER A 94 -3.79 2.27 -6.72
CA SER A 94 -4.79 2.71 -5.75
C SER A 94 -6.21 2.52 -6.30
N GLN A 95 -7.18 2.28 -5.42
CA GLN A 95 -8.60 2.30 -5.77
C GLN A 95 -8.99 3.64 -6.42
N GLY A 96 -8.47 4.77 -5.91
CA GLY A 96 -8.71 6.10 -6.44
C GLY A 96 -8.26 6.31 -7.89
N ALA A 97 -7.28 5.55 -8.37
CA ALA A 97 -6.90 5.58 -9.79
C ALA A 97 -8.06 5.19 -10.72
N ARG A 98 -8.97 4.34 -10.24
CA ARG A 98 -10.18 3.90 -10.97
C ARG A 98 -11.39 4.75 -10.65
N THR A 99 -11.64 5.00 -9.36
CA THR A 99 -12.90 5.63 -8.91
C THR A 99 -12.94 7.14 -9.14
N ARG A 100 -11.76 7.80 -9.19
CA ARG A 100 -11.62 9.25 -9.36
C ARG A 100 -10.70 9.61 -10.52
N PRO A 101 -11.08 9.26 -11.78
CA PRO A 101 -10.20 9.42 -12.93
C PRO A 101 -9.80 10.89 -13.20
N GLU A 102 -10.65 11.84 -12.83
CA GLU A 102 -10.37 13.27 -13.03
C GLU A 102 -9.53 13.90 -11.90
N ASN A 103 -9.31 13.18 -10.80
CA ASN A 103 -8.52 13.73 -9.69
C ASN A 103 -7.02 13.70 -10.02
N PRO A 104 -6.33 14.88 -10.03
CA PRO A 104 -4.92 14.99 -10.38
C PRO A 104 -4.00 14.16 -9.47
N SER A 105 -4.37 13.94 -8.22
CA SER A 105 -3.56 13.15 -7.26
C SER A 105 -3.37 11.69 -7.68
N HIS A 106 -4.26 11.16 -8.52
CA HIS A 106 -4.19 9.80 -9.02
C HIS A 106 -3.66 9.70 -10.47
N ALA A 107 -3.34 10.82 -11.11
CA ALA A 107 -2.83 10.83 -12.47
C ALA A 107 -1.53 10.01 -12.65
N PRO A 108 -0.53 10.08 -11.74
CA PRO A 108 0.67 9.25 -11.85
C PRO A 108 0.36 7.75 -11.80
N LEU A 109 -0.58 7.35 -10.94
CA LEU A 109 -0.99 5.95 -10.79
C LEU A 109 -1.69 5.44 -12.06
N ARG A 110 -2.58 6.24 -12.66
CA ARG A 110 -3.24 5.89 -13.92
C ARG A 110 -2.24 5.74 -15.07
N ALA A 111 -1.35 6.73 -15.21
CA ALA A 111 -0.30 6.68 -16.23
C ALA A 111 0.56 5.42 -16.09
N MET A 112 0.81 5.01 -14.86
CA MET A 112 1.57 3.82 -14.55
C MET A 112 0.84 2.53 -14.90
N GLU A 113 -0.47 2.46 -14.61
CA GLU A 113 -1.29 1.33 -15.03
C GLU A 113 -1.33 1.17 -16.56
N GLU A 114 -1.35 2.29 -17.31
CA GLU A 114 -1.26 2.28 -18.78
C GLU A 114 0.09 1.73 -19.25
N VAL A 115 1.20 2.27 -18.71
CA VAL A 115 2.57 1.81 -19.04
C VAL A 115 2.72 0.31 -18.80
N VAL A 116 2.20 -0.20 -17.69
CA VAL A 116 2.25 -1.63 -17.36
C VAL A 116 1.40 -2.46 -18.33
N ARG A 117 0.17 -2.03 -18.65
CA ARG A 117 -0.68 -2.74 -19.62
C ARG A 117 -0.12 -2.77 -21.03
N GLU A 118 0.55 -1.70 -21.45
CA GLU A 118 1.17 -1.57 -22.78
C GLU A 118 2.55 -2.23 -22.86
N SER A 119 3.09 -2.68 -21.74
CA SER A 119 4.45 -3.21 -21.65
C SER A 119 4.71 -4.49 -22.45
N GLY A 120 3.67 -5.26 -22.76
CA GLY A 120 3.78 -6.60 -23.31
C GLY A 120 4.19 -7.67 -22.30
N LEU A 121 4.40 -7.32 -21.01
CA LEU A 121 4.62 -8.28 -19.94
C LEU A 121 3.28 -8.74 -19.35
N PRO A 122 3.17 -9.98 -18.88
CA PRO A 122 2.16 -10.39 -17.93
C PRO A 122 2.14 -9.46 -16.72
N TRP A 123 0.97 -8.94 -16.36
CA TRP A 123 0.83 -7.95 -15.31
C TRP A 123 -0.31 -8.26 -14.35
N THR A 124 -0.17 -7.82 -13.11
CA THR A 124 -1.27 -7.72 -12.13
C THR A 124 -1.24 -6.33 -11.50
N ILE A 125 -2.41 -5.71 -11.35
CA ILE A 125 -2.54 -4.38 -10.74
C ILE A 125 -3.31 -4.52 -9.43
N LEU A 126 -2.70 -4.04 -8.34
CA LEU A 126 -3.32 -4.01 -7.03
C LEU A 126 -3.82 -2.59 -6.74
N ARG A 127 -5.12 -2.45 -6.48
CA ARG A 127 -5.81 -1.19 -6.20
C ARG A 127 -6.35 -1.17 -4.77
N PRO A 128 -5.50 -1.02 -3.76
CA PRO A 128 -5.96 -0.94 -2.38
C PRO A 128 -6.76 0.34 -2.12
N GLY A 129 -7.71 0.24 -1.19
CA GLY A 129 -8.35 1.37 -0.52
C GLY A 129 -7.45 1.99 0.55
N GLY A 130 -8.03 2.65 1.55
CA GLY A 130 -7.29 3.22 2.66
C GLY A 130 -6.57 2.16 3.49
N PHE A 131 -5.31 2.43 3.88
CA PHE A 131 -4.51 1.48 4.67
C PHE A 131 -4.78 1.61 6.16
N ALA A 132 -4.92 0.49 6.86
CA ALA A 132 -5.02 0.48 8.33
C ALA A 132 -3.79 1.17 8.98
N SER A 133 -2.61 1.05 8.37
CA SER A 133 -1.38 1.71 8.83
C SER A 133 -1.40 3.24 8.77
N ASN A 134 -2.39 3.88 8.12
CA ASN A 134 -2.57 5.32 8.19
C ASN A 134 -2.86 5.79 9.63
N ALA A 135 -3.35 4.89 10.50
CA ALA A 135 -3.54 5.16 11.92
C ALA A 135 -2.23 5.44 12.69
N TYR A 136 -1.05 5.11 12.13
CA TYR A 136 0.22 5.53 12.72
C TYR A 136 0.37 7.05 12.83
N ALA A 137 -0.39 7.83 12.05
CA ALA A 137 -0.47 9.28 12.22
C ALA A 137 -0.95 9.70 13.63
N TRP A 138 -1.65 8.81 14.34
CA TRP A 138 -2.12 9.04 15.70
C TRP A 138 -1.14 8.55 16.78
N ALA A 139 -0.07 7.83 16.41
CA ALA A 139 0.79 7.13 17.35
C ALA A 139 1.37 8.07 18.43
N GLU A 140 1.92 9.22 18.03
CA GLU A 140 2.51 10.17 18.97
C GLU A 140 1.47 10.76 19.93
N SER A 141 0.30 11.17 19.41
CA SER A 141 -0.76 11.76 20.23
C SER A 141 -1.44 10.73 21.15
N ILE A 142 -1.50 9.46 20.73
CA ILE A 142 -2.00 8.38 21.58
C ILE A 142 -0.98 8.07 22.69
N ARG A 143 0.32 7.94 22.38
CA ARG A 143 1.34 7.70 23.39
C ARG A 143 1.36 8.75 24.48
N THR A 144 1.30 10.03 24.08
CA THR A 144 1.51 11.16 24.99
C THR A 144 0.24 11.65 25.68
N ARG A 145 -0.93 11.48 25.07
CA ARG A 145 -2.17 12.13 25.53
C ARG A 145 -3.41 11.22 25.50
N ARG A 146 -3.27 9.98 25.00
CA ARG A 146 -4.42 9.07 24.75
C ARG A 146 -5.50 9.71 23.86
N VAL A 147 -5.06 10.41 22.80
CA VAL A 147 -5.95 11.12 21.87
C VAL A 147 -5.65 10.71 20.44
N ALA A 148 -6.70 10.36 19.70
CA ALA A 148 -6.71 10.26 18.25
C ALA A 148 -7.53 11.40 17.66
N ALA A 149 -7.02 12.07 16.63
CA ALA A 149 -7.73 13.16 15.97
C ALA A 149 -7.79 12.95 14.46
N ALA A 150 -8.97 13.11 13.87
CA ALA A 150 -9.19 13.02 12.44
C ALA A 150 -10.45 13.78 12.03
N PRO A 151 -10.58 14.19 10.75
CA PRO A 151 -11.82 14.74 10.22
C PRO A 151 -12.84 13.62 9.95
N PHE A 152 -14.10 14.00 9.73
CA PHE A 152 -15.17 13.12 9.26
C PHE A 152 -15.39 11.88 10.15
N ALA A 153 -15.59 12.14 11.45
CA ALA A 153 -15.66 11.15 12.53
C ALA A 153 -16.50 9.90 12.23
N ASP A 154 -17.57 10.05 11.47
CA ASP A 154 -18.61 9.05 11.25
C ASP A 154 -18.67 8.54 9.78
N VAL A 155 -17.72 8.97 8.92
CA VAL A 155 -17.59 8.43 7.55
C VAL A 155 -16.85 7.11 7.60
N ALA A 156 -17.52 6.04 7.15
CA ALA A 156 -16.96 4.68 7.18
C ALA A 156 -16.37 4.27 5.84
N LEU A 157 -15.16 3.72 5.87
CA LEU A 157 -14.44 3.16 4.72
C LEU A 157 -13.82 1.81 5.09
N PRO A 158 -13.71 0.85 4.14
CA PRO A 158 -13.14 -0.47 4.40
C PRO A 158 -11.61 -0.46 4.30
N PHE A 159 -10.95 -0.02 5.39
CA PHE A 159 -9.48 0.05 5.47
C PHE A 159 -8.84 -1.33 5.43
N ILE A 160 -7.81 -1.49 4.58
CA ILE A 160 -7.10 -2.75 4.41
C ILE A 160 -5.82 -2.82 5.25
N ASP A 161 -5.54 -3.99 5.80
CA ASP A 161 -4.25 -4.31 6.39
C ASP A 161 -3.16 -4.40 5.31
N PRO A 162 -2.05 -3.67 5.42
CA PRO A 162 -0.93 -3.79 4.48
C PRO A 162 -0.37 -5.22 4.35
N SER A 163 -0.53 -6.06 5.37
CA SER A 163 -0.11 -7.47 5.30
C SER A 163 -0.96 -8.25 4.28
N ASP A 164 -2.25 -7.97 4.17
CA ASP A 164 -3.11 -8.59 3.16
C ASP A 164 -2.72 -8.16 1.75
N ILE A 165 -2.35 -6.88 1.57
CA ILE A 165 -1.82 -6.40 0.28
C ILE A 165 -0.53 -7.15 -0.08
N GLY A 166 0.38 -7.31 0.89
CA GLY A 166 1.64 -8.03 0.71
C GLY A 166 1.43 -9.50 0.33
N GLU A 167 0.50 -10.19 1.01
CA GLU A 167 0.17 -11.59 0.71
C GLU A 167 -0.49 -11.75 -0.66
N VAL A 168 -1.42 -10.84 -1.05
CA VAL A 168 -2.00 -10.81 -2.41
C VAL A 168 -0.92 -10.57 -3.45
N ALA A 169 0.01 -9.64 -3.19
CA ALA A 169 1.14 -9.38 -4.08
C ALA A 169 2.04 -10.62 -4.23
N ALA A 170 2.31 -11.34 -3.14
CA ALA A 170 3.11 -12.58 -3.18
C ALA A 170 2.44 -13.65 -4.07
N ARG A 171 1.13 -13.86 -3.93
CA ARG A 171 0.38 -14.77 -4.81
C ARG A 171 0.46 -14.34 -6.28
N ALA A 172 0.25 -13.05 -6.57
CA ALA A 172 0.29 -12.53 -7.94
C ALA A 172 1.70 -12.62 -8.56
N LEU A 173 2.77 -12.55 -7.77
CA LEU A 173 4.14 -12.71 -8.23
C LEU A 173 4.51 -14.17 -8.55
N THR A 174 3.87 -15.13 -7.90
CA THR A 174 4.23 -16.56 -7.98
C THR A 174 3.25 -17.40 -8.82
N ASP A 175 2.02 -16.93 -9.04
CA ASP A 175 0.97 -17.67 -9.77
C ASP A 175 0.52 -16.90 -11.01
N ALA A 176 0.58 -17.58 -12.18
CA ALA A 176 0.14 -17.05 -13.47
C ALA A 176 -1.39 -16.85 -13.56
N ALA A 177 -2.18 -17.48 -12.70
CA ALA A 177 -3.63 -17.30 -12.67
C ALA A 177 -4.06 -15.84 -12.40
N HIS A 178 -3.15 -15.00 -11.90
CA HIS A 178 -3.41 -13.58 -11.60
C HIS A 178 -3.03 -12.63 -12.74
N GLU A 179 -2.47 -13.13 -13.84
CA GLU A 179 -2.05 -12.31 -14.98
C GLU A 179 -3.25 -11.66 -15.68
N GLY A 180 -3.10 -10.38 -16.05
CA GLY A 180 -4.16 -9.59 -16.70
C GLY A 180 -5.27 -9.11 -15.74
N HIS A 181 -5.13 -9.31 -14.43
CA HIS A 181 -6.13 -8.94 -13.45
C HIS A 181 -5.78 -7.64 -12.72
N ALA A 182 -6.82 -6.85 -12.42
CA ALA A 182 -6.74 -5.70 -11.52
C ALA A 182 -7.66 -5.94 -10.32
N TYR A 183 -7.08 -6.05 -9.12
CA TYR A 183 -7.78 -6.37 -7.88
C TYR A 183 -8.02 -5.12 -7.04
N VAL A 184 -9.24 -4.93 -6.54
CA VAL A 184 -9.57 -3.92 -5.54
C VAL A 184 -9.41 -4.56 -4.16
N LEU A 185 -8.52 -4.01 -3.34
CA LEU A 185 -8.18 -4.61 -2.06
C LEU A 185 -8.73 -3.76 -0.91
N THR A 186 -9.65 -4.33 -0.14
CA THR A 186 -10.28 -3.67 1.01
C THR A 186 -10.21 -4.55 2.25
N GLY A 187 -10.42 -3.96 3.42
CA GLY A 187 -10.74 -4.70 4.63
C GLY A 187 -12.09 -5.39 4.55
N PRO A 188 -12.45 -6.23 5.54
CA PRO A 188 -13.67 -7.03 5.51
C PRO A 188 -14.93 -6.23 5.82
N GLU A 189 -14.78 -5.04 6.38
CA GLU A 189 -15.88 -4.17 6.79
C GLU A 189 -15.48 -2.69 6.77
N PRO A 190 -16.43 -1.76 6.52
CA PRO A 190 -16.19 -0.34 6.70
C PRO A 190 -16.01 0.01 8.18
N SER A 191 -15.09 0.93 8.48
CA SER A 191 -14.86 1.46 9.83
C SER A 191 -14.69 2.97 9.81
N THR A 192 -15.30 3.64 10.79
CA THR A 192 -15.16 5.10 10.97
C THR A 192 -13.86 5.44 11.70
N PRO A 193 -13.35 6.69 11.60
CA PRO A 193 -12.21 7.14 12.41
C PRO A 193 -12.41 6.92 13.91
N ARG A 194 -13.64 7.16 14.41
CA ARG A 194 -14.03 6.94 15.81
C ARG A 194 -13.92 5.47 16.21
N GLN A 195 -14.41 4.55 15.38
CA GLN A 195 -14.31 3.12 15.63
C GLN A 195 -12.87 2.63 15.61
N ARG A 196 -12.04 3.14 14.68
CA ARG A 196 -10.61 2.79 14.63
C ARG A 196 -9.85 3.28 15.87
N ALA A 197 -10.16 4.48 16.38
CA ALA A 197 -9.60 4.97 17.63
C ALA A 197 -9.99 4.11 18.82
N ALA A 198 -11.26 3.68 18.88
CA ALA A 198 -11.73 2.75 19.91
C ALA A 198 -11.01 1.40 19.84
N ALA A 199 -10.86 0.81 18.65
CA ALA A 199 -10.15 -0.46 18.47
C ALA A 199 -8.67 -0.39 18.91
N ILE A 200 -8.00 0.77 18.73
CA ILE A 200 -6.65 0.97 19.28
C ILE A 200 -6.69 1.04 20.81
N GLY A 201 -7.71 1.70 21.38
CA GLY A 201 -7.91 1.75 22.84
C GLY A 201 -8.13 0.36 23.43
N ASP A 202 -8.96 -0.47 22.80
CA ASP A 202 -9.19 -1.87 23.21
C ASP A 202 -7.89 -2.68 23.15
N ALA A 203 -7.09 -2.52 22.11
CA ALA A 203 -5.79 -3.18 21.98
C ALA A 203 -4.78 -2.73 23.04
N LEU A 204 -4.85 -1.46 23.48
CA LEU A 204 -4.02 -0.92 24.56
C LEU A 204 -4.49 -1.35 25.95
N GLY A 205 -5.76 -1.73 26.11
CA GLY A 205 -6.43 -1.92 27.39
C GLY A 205 -6.75 -0.59 28.10
N GLU A 206 -6.69 0.53 27.40
CA GLU A 206 -6.94 1.88 27.90
C GLU A 206 -7.73 2.69 26.88
N PRO A 207 -8.73 3.50 27.30
CA PRO A 207 -9.54 4.28 26.37
C PRO A 207 -8.72 5.34 25.63
N VAL A 208 -8.89 5.40 24.30
CA VAL A 208 -8.37 6.46 23.45
C VAL A 208 -9.51 7.44 23.15
N ARG A 209 -9.35 8.70 23.57
CA ARG A 209 -10.32 9.76 23.28
C ARG A 209 -10.21 10.18 21.83
N PHE A 210 -11.32 10.11 21.10
CA PHE A 210 -11.40 10.63 19.74
C PHE A 210 -11.77 12.12 19.75
N VAL A 211 -11.08 12.91 18.92
CA VAL A 211 -11.37 14.33 18.68
C VAL A 211 -11.60 14.53 17.20
N GLU A 212 -12.76 15.02 16.85
CA GLU A 212 -13.05 15.37 15.46
C GLU A 212 -12.37 16.69 15.09
N GLN A 213 -11.62 16.68 14.00
CA GLN A 213 -11.00 17.86 13.39
C GLN A 213 -11.93 18.42 12.31
N THR A 214 -11.88 19.72 12.09
CA THR A 214 -12.44 20.28 10.86
C THR A 214 -11.62 19.86 9.64
N ARG A 215 -12.21 19.96 8.44
CA ARG A 215 -11.50 19.72 7.19
C ARG A 215 -10.26 20.59 7.06
N GLU A 216 -10.36 21.88 7.47
CA GLU A 216 -9.30 22.87 7.42
C GLU A 216 -8.14 22.52 8.35
N GLU A 217 -8.44 22.08 9.58
CA GLU A 217 -7.43 21.63 10.54
C GLU A 217 -6.68 20.41 10.03
N ALA A 218 -7.40 19.41 9.51
CA ALA A 218 -6.81 18.23 8.93
C ALA A 218 -5.98 18.56 7.68
N ARG A 219 -6.45 19.47 6.82
CA ARG A 219 -5.71 19.96 5.65
C ARG A 219 -4.40 20.60 6.05
N ALA A 220 -4.44 21.52 7.00
CA ALA A 220 -3.23 22.20 7.48
C ALA A 220 -2.19 21.21 8.04
N GLN A 221 -2.63 20.20 8.78
CA GLN A 221 -1.77 19.13 9.28
C GLN A 221 -1.16 18.29 8.16
N MET A 222 -1.95 17.85 7.18
CA MET A 222 -1.48 17.00 6.08
C MET A 222 -0.50 17.71 5.16
N LEU A 223 -0.66 19.03 4.93
CA LEU A 223 0.25 19.84 4.13
C LEU A 223 1.68 19.90 4.69
N THR A 224 1.89 19.54 5.94
CA THR A 224 3.24 19.48 6.53
C THR A 224 4.10 18.36 5.97
N PHE A 225 3.49 17.32 5.34
CA PHE A 225 4.20 16.13 4.86
C PHE A 225 3.68 15.58 3.52
N MET A 226 2.60 16.15 2.94
CA MET A 226 2.06 15.75 1.66
C MET A 226 1.87 16.94 0.71
N PRO A 227 2.06 16.76 -0.62
CA PRO A 227 1.73 17.78 -1.60
C PRO A 227 0.23 18.14 -1.61
N GLU A 228 -0.10 19.39 -1.88
CA GLU A 228 -1.47 19.91 -1.82
C GLU A 228 -2.49 19.10 -2.65
N PRO A 229 -2.23 18.70 -3.91
CA PRO A 229 -3.19 17.90 -4.66
C PRO A 229 -3.50 16.54 -4.02
N VAL A 230 -2.49 15.95 -3.35
CA VAL A 230 -2.65 14.67 -2.63
C VAL A 230 -3.48 14.87 -1.36
N VAL A 231 -3.26 15.97 -0.64
CA VAL A 231 -4.06 16.32 0.55
C VAL A 231 -5.52 16.50 0.19
N ASP A 232 -5.80 17.33 -0.83
CA ASP A 232 -7.17 17.63 -1.23
C ASP A 232 -7.89 16.36 -1.74
N GLY A 233 -7.23 15.55 -2.58
CA GLY A 233 -7.77 14.28 -3.04
C GLY A 233 -8.01 13.27 -1.91
N THR A 234 -7.14 13.25 -0.90
CA THR A 234 -7.32 12.40 0.29
C THR A 234 -8.52 12.85 1.12
N LEU A 235 -8.66 14.15 1.36
CA LEU A 235 -9.79 14.70 2.11
C LEU A 235 -11.14 14.51 1.41
N ASP A 236 -11.15 14.55 0.08
CA ASP A 236 -12.34 14.26 -0.72
C ASP A 236 -12.78 12.78 -0.56
N ILE A 237 -11.82 11.84 -0.60
CA ILE A 237 -12.13 10.41 -0.36
C ILE A 237 -12.62 10.18 1.08
N LEU A 238 -11.98 10.83 2.06
CA LEU A 238 -12.32 10.63 3.47
C LEU A 238 -13.66 11.28 3.87
N GLY A 239 -14.02 12.42 3.27
CA GLY A 239 -15.21 13.18 3.62
C GLY A 239 -16.43 12.88 2.76
N GLU A 240 -16.20 12.66 1.47
CA GLU A 240 -17.25 12.44 0.46
C GLU A 240 -16.90 11.21 -0.40
N PRO A 241 -16.82 10.00 0.22
CA PRO A 241 -16.50 8.80 -0.52
C PRO A 241 -17.58 8.45 -1.53
N LEU A 242 -17.16 7.99 -2.70
CA LEU A 242 -18.08 7.44 -3.69
C LEU A 242 -18.65 6.10 -3.18
N PRO A 243 -19.85 5.69 -3.63
CA PRO A 243 -20.42 4.41 -3.23
C PRO A 243 -19.50 3.21 -3.42
N GLU A 244 -18.72 3.21 -4.51
CA GLU A 244 -17.74 2.15 -4.80
C GLU A 244 -16.54 2.14 -3.82
N GLU A 245 -16.19 3.28 -3.22
CA GLU A 245 -15.11 3.39 -2.25
C GLU A 245 -15.51 2.88 -0.86
N GLN A 246 -16.82 2.82 -0.59
CA GLN A 246 -17.41 2.29 0.65
C GLN A 246 -17.72 0.79 0.57
N GLN A 247 -17.70 0.20 -0.63
CA GLN A 247 -17.99 -1.22 -0.81
C GLN A 247 -16.80 -2.09 -0.41
N VAL A 248 -17.10 -3.21 0.23
CA VAL A 248 -16.12 -4.27 0.49
C VAL A 248 -15.93 -5.09 -0.78
N SER A 249 -14.67 -5.23 -1.20
CA SER A 249 -14.30 -6.06 -2.35
C SER A 249 -14.09 -7.52 -1.93
N PRO A 250 -14.55 -8.51 -2.71
CA PRO A 250 -14.27 -9.92 -2.47
C PRO A 250 -12.86 -10.34 -2.89
N ASP A 251 -12.05 -9.45 -3.48
CA ASP A 251 -10.82 -9.84 -4.17
C ASP A 251 -9.74 -10.37 -3.23
N VAL A 252 -9.62 -9.84 -2.00
CA VAL A 252 -8.67 -10.38 -1.01
C VAL A 252 -9.02 -11.83 -0.69
N GLU A 253 -10.29 -12.13 -0.39
CA GLU A 253 -10.74 -13.49 -0.09
C GLU A 253 -10.60 -14.42 -1.30
N ARG A 254 -10.92 -13.93 -2.49
CA ARG A 254 -10.78 -14.69 -3.75
C ARG A 254 -9.32 -15.10 -4.00
N VAL A 255 -8.35 -14.22 -3.75
CA VAL A 255 -6.93 -14.48 -3.99
C VAL A 255 -6.30 -15.29 -2.87
N LEU A 256 -6.62 -14.99 -1.61
CA LEU A 256 -5.98 -15.62 -0.44
C LEU A 256 -6.71 -16.85 0.08
N GLY A 257 -7.96 -17.10 -0.32
CA GLY A 257 -8.79 -18.19 0.22
C GLY A 257 -9.21 -17.98 1.68
N ARG A 258 -9.06 -16.78 2.20
CA ARG A 258 -9.48 -16.36 3.54
C ARG A 258 -9.99 -14.92 3.53
N ALA A 259 -10.81 -14.57 4.50
CA ALA A 259 -11.23 -13.18 4.69
C ALA A 259 -10.02 -12.27 4.96
N PRO A 260 -10.09 -10.98 4.52
CA PRO A 260 -9.09 -9.99 4.92
C PRO A 260 -9.15 -9.75 6.44
N ARG A 261 -8.02 -9.30 6.99
CA ARG A 261 -7.90 -8.96 8.42
C ARG A 261 -8.70 -7.71 8.76
N THR A 262 -9.30 -7.72 9.93
CA THR A 262 -10.02 -6.55 10.46
C THR A 262 -9.05 -5.46 10.92
N PHE A 263 -9.54 -4.22 11.06
CA PHE A 263 -8.74 -3.15 11.67
C PHE A 263 -8.38 -3.46 13.13
N ALA A 264 -9.26 -4.12 13.87
CA ALA A 264 -8.99 -4.52 15.25
C ALA A 264 -7.81 -5.51 15.35
N GLU A 265 -7.75 -6.51 14.47
CA GLU A 265 -6.60 -7.43 14.40
C GLU A 265 -5.31 -6.71 14.02
N TRP A 266 -5.37 -5.73 13.10
CA TRP A 266 -4.23 -4.87 12.78
C TRP A 266 -3.78 -4.08 14.02
N ALA A 267 -4.71 -3.47 14.77
CA ALA A 267 -4.41 -2.67 15.97
C ALA A 267 -3.72 -3.50 17.04
N VAL A 268 -4.20 -4.73 17.29
CA VAL A 268 -3.57 -5.67 18.26
C VAL A 268 -2.12 -5.99 17.86
N ARG A 269 -1.86 -6.33 16.59
CA ARG A 269 -0.51 -6.66 16.12
C ARG A 269 0.45 -5.47 16.15
N ASN A 270 -0.07 -4.26 16.07
CA ASN A 270 0.72 -3.03 15.99
C ASN A 270 0.62 -2.16 17.24
N VAL A 271 0.07 -2.69 18.34
CA VAL A 271 -0.19 -1.94 19.58
C VAL A 271 1.06 -1.29 20.17
N ALA A 272 2.23 -1.88 19.97
CA ALA A 272 3.50 -1.34 20.45
C ALA A 272 3.80 0.08 19.93
N ALA A 273 3.29 0.44 18.75
CA ALA A 273 3.45 1.78 18.19
C ALA A 273 2.66 2.87 18.96
N PHE A 274 1.67 2.47 19.76
CA PHE A 274 0.74 3.35 20.48
C PHE A 274 0.96 3.37 22.01
N ARG A 275 1.92 2.60 22.52
CA ARG A 275 2.31 2.53 23.93
C ARG A 275 3.21 3.66 24.38
#